data_970fdcf64a639037c4f659e9631ca04a
#
_entry.id   970fdcf64a639037c4f659e9631ca04a
#
_cell.length_a   1.000
_cell.length_b   1.000
_cell.length_c   1.000
_cell.angle_alpha   90.00
_cell.angle_beta   90.00
_cell.angle_gamma   90.00
#
_symmetry.space_group_name_H-M   'P 1'
#
loop_
_entity.id
_entity.type
_entity.pdbx_description
1 polymer ?
#
loop_
_entity_poly.entity_id
_entity_poly.type
_entity_poly.pdbx_seq_one_letter_code
_entity_poly.pdbx_strand_id
1 'polypeptide(L)'
;VGGMVSGNTESGITVTYQDSDGTLDFSVASQTDNNFTTTLKNKLDGIASGATNVTNTNQLTNGAGFITSADGGNAATLDSLDSTAFLRSNADDSGSGLLSLSSGVAFGADAKCTAALSSLTADGGGTITVNFTSGIHHSVTLGANRTLSHSNTANAVGQSGSIFITQDGTGGRTLSFNSAYKFVGGTAPTLSTAANAVDRLDYVIKSSSVIHCVISLDVK
;
A
#
# COMPACT_ATOMS: atom_id res chain seq x y z
N VAL A 1 -46.95 41.33 71.21
CA VAL A 1 -46.27 40.96 69.93
C VAL A 1 -45.14 39.97 70.21
N GLY A 2 -44.28 40.21 71.20
CA GLY A 2 -43.14 39.34 71.49
C GLY A 2 -43.54 37.88 71.79
N GLY A 3 -44.68 37.67 72.52
CA GLY A 3 -45.20 36.32 72.81
C GLY A 3 -45.76 35.60 71.58
N MET A 4 -46.05 36.31 70.50
CA MET A 4 -46.56 35.68 69.27
C MET A 4 -45.45 35.06 68.37
N VAL A 5 -44.24 35.47 68.59
CA VAL A 5 -43.07 35.01 67.80
C VAL A 5 -42.06 34.25 68.68
N SER A 6 -42.30 34.14 69.98
CA SER A 6 -41.43 33.35 70.85
C SER A 6 -41.99 31.94 71.04
N GLY A 7 -41.18 30.93 70.92
CA GLY A 7 -41.55 29.54 71.10
C GLY A 7 -42.22 28.87 69.89
N ASN A 8 -42.31 29.50 68.74
CA ASN A 8 -42.70 28.93 67.49
C ASN A 8 -41.57 28.17 66.84
N THR A 9 -41.90 27.21 66.03
CA THR A 9 -40.89 26.48 65.18
C THR A 9 -41.02 26.95 63.75
N GLU A 10 -40.12 27.81 63.32
CA GLU A 10 -40.03 28.23 61.94
C GLU A 10 -39.05 27.36 61.20
N SER A 11 -39.32 27.06 59.93
CA SER A 11 -38.42 26.31 59.08
C SER A 11 -37.87 27.20 57.96
N GLY A 12 -36.57 27.44 58.01
CA GLY A 12 -35.88 28.21 56.99
C GLY A 12 -35.87 29.75 57.20
N ILE A 13 -36.55 30.24 58.25
CA ILE A 13 -36.57 31.66 58.61
C ILE A 13 -36.53 31.77 60.08
N THR A 14 -35.80 32.75 60.61
CA THR A 14 -35.84 33.13 62.04
C THR A 14 -36.53 34.47 62.16
N VAL A 15 -37.51 34.53 63.02
CA VAL A 15 -38.24 35.74 63.30
C VAL A 15 -37.90 36.17 64.74
N THR A 16 -37.43 37.38 64.92
CA THR A 16 -37.05 37.91 66.20
C THR A 16 -37.82 39.25 66.48
N TYR A 17 -38.50 39.33 67.58
CA TYR A 17 -39.09 40.60 68.00
C TYR A 17 -38.09 41.39 68.86
N GLN A 18 -37.84 42.63 68.45
CA GLN A 18 -36.98 43.54 69.20
C GLN A 18 -37.84 44.49 70.13
N ASP A 19 -37.83 44.23 71.39
CA ASP A 19 -38.59 44.98 72.32
C ASP A 19 -38.13 46.49 72.45
N SER A 20 -36.88 46.74 72.09
CA SER A 20 -36.30 48.11 72.26
C SER A 20 -36.87 49.11 71.25
N ASP A 21 -37.32 48.68 70.11
CA ASP A 21 -37.85 49.56 69.05
C ASP A 21 -39.19 49.08 68.47
N GLY A 22 -39.69 47.94 68.94
CA GLY A 22 -40.96 47.38 68.51
C GLY A 22 -40.95 46.74 67.11
N THR A 23 -39.79 46.38 66.57
CA THR A 23 -39.66 45.79 65.22
C THR A 23 -39.61 44.26 65.25
N LEU A 24 -39.94 43.66 64.11
CA LEU A 24 -39.72 42.25 63.82
C LEU A 24 -38.59 42.10 62.82
N ASP A 25 -37.55 41.44 63.23
CA ASP A 25 -36.46 41.11 62.35
C ASP A 25 -36.68 39.70 61.72
N PHE A 26 -36.59 39.60 60.42
CA PHE A 26 -36.66 38.39 59.72
C PHE A 26 -35.26 38.01 59.14
N SER A 27 -34.71 36.95 59.65
CA SER A 27 -33.45 36.43 59.15
C SER A 27 -33.69 35.11 58.45
N VAL A 28 -33.37 35.07 57.21
CA VAL A 28 -33.35 33.81 56.41
C VAL A 28 -31.97 33.20 56.52
N ALA A 29 -31.88 31.95 56.89
CA ALA A 29 -30.65 31.23 56.76
C ALA A 29 -30.23 31.30 55.30
N SER A 30 -28.96 31.51 55.05
CA SER A 30 -28.44 31.57 53.66
C SER A 30 -29.04 30.48 52.84
N GLN A 31 -29.94 30.83 51.88
CA GLN A 31 -30.53 29.88 50.99
C GLN A 31 -29.46 29.43 50.00
N THR A 32 -28.95 28.25 50.25
CA THR A 32 -28.43 27.47 49.12
C THR A 32 -29.63 27.01 48.32
N ASP A 33 -29.70 27.37 47.06
CA ASP A 33 -30.74 26.92 46.15
C ASP A 33 -31.10 25.44 46.39
N ASN A 34 -32.38 25.16 46.66
CA ASN A 34 -32.85 23.88 47.18
C ASN A 34 -32.49 22.66 46.39
N ASN A 35 -31.98 22.84 45.20
CA ASN A 35 -31.61 21.74 44.29
C ASN A 35 -30.10 21.68 44.03
N PHE A 36 -29.31 22.57 44.62
CA PHE A 36 -27.87 22.62 44.40
C PHE A 36 -27.13 22.14 45.66
N THR A 37 -27.05 20.83 45.79
CA THR A 37 -26.37 20.23 46.96
C THR A 37 -24.87 20.52 46.91
N THR A 38 -24.21 20.48 48.08
CA THR A 38 -22.75 20.60 48.19
C THR A 38 -22.04 19.61 47.24
N THR A 39 -22.62 18.44 47.04
CA THR A 39 -22.07 17.45 46.11
C THR A 39 -22.12 17.93 44.65
N LEU A 40 -23.21 18.57 44.23
CA LEU A 40 -23.35 19.12 42.90
C LEU A 40 -22.45 20.36 42.72
N LYS A 41 -22.34 21.19 43.76
CA LYS A 41 -21.42 22.32 43.77
C LYS A 41 -19.96 21.87 43.59
N ASN A 42 -19.51 20.86 44.32
CA ASN A 42 -18.15 20.33 44.19
C ASN A 42 -17.87 19.75 42.82
N LYS A 43 -18.87 19.13 42.20
CA LYS A 43 -18.75 18.66 40.81
C LYS A 43 -18.60 19.83 39.84
N LEU A 44 -19.39 20.90 40.03
CA LEU A 44 -19.30 22.09 39.19
C LEU A 44 -17.98 22.81 39.35
N ASP A 45 -17.52 22.96 40.60
CA ASP A 45 -16.24 23.57 40.91
C ASP A 45 -15.05 22.80 40.32
N GLY A 46 -15.21 21.50 40.11
CA GLY A 46 -14.22 20.65 39.44
C GLY A 46 -14.21 20.77 37.92
N ILE A 47 -15.18 21.47 37.32
CA ILE A 47 -15.21 21.70 35.88
C ILE A 47 -14.31 22.91 35.58
N ALA A 48 -13.32 22.70 34.71
CA ALA A 48 -12.41 23.77 34.31
C ALA A 48 -13.16 24.97 33.72
N SER A 49 -12.69 26.20 34.05
CA SER A 49 -13.21 27.42 33.43
C SER A 49 -13.02 27.33 31.90
N GLY A 50 -14.10 27.44 31.17
CA GLY A 50 -14.10 27.27 29.71
C GLY A 50 -14.38 25.85 29.22
N ALA A 51 -14.82 24.96 30.12
CA ALA A 51 -15.29 23.65 29.70
C ALA A 51 -16.44 23.77 28.69
N THR A 52 -16.31 23.09 27.57
CA THR A 52 -17.28 23.11 26.49
C THR A 52 -18.22 21.92 26.63
N ASN A 53 -19.50 22.10 26.40
CA ASN A 53 -20.44 21.00 26.28
C ASN A 53 -20.19 20.26 24.94
N VAL A 54 -19.48 19.16 25.00
CA VAL A 54 -19.18 18.35 23.83
C VAL A 54 -20.42 17.51 23.45
N THR A 55 -21.11 17.91 22.41
CA THR A 55 -22.30 17.22 21.90
C THR A 55 -21.99 16.23 20.78
N ASN A 56 -20.80 16.34 20.18
CA ASN A 56 -20.29 15.39 19.20
C ASN A 56 -18.76 15.36 19.21
N THR A 57 -18.19 14.33 18.59
CA THR A 57 -16.73 14.11 18.58
C THR A 57 -15.94 15.19 17.83
N ASN A 58 -16.59 15.96 16.94
CA ASN A 58 -15.93 17.05 16.20
C ASN A 58 -15.50 18.22 17.08
N GLN A 59 -16.06 18.31 18.30
CA GLN A 59 -15.72 19.35 19.27
C GLN A 59 -14.51 18.98 20.14
N LEU A 60 -14.05 17.75 20.05
CA LEU A 60 -12.86 17.29 20.76
C LEU A 60 -11.61 17.64 19.94
N THR A 61 -10.67 18.34 20.55
CA THR A 61 -9.36 18.51 19.94
C THR A 61 -8.63 17.17 19.95
N ASN A 62 -8.30 16.65 18.78
CA ASN A 62 -7.54 15.41 18.65
C ASN A 62 -6.06 15.64 19.00
N GLY A 63 -5.77 15.81 20.28
CA GLY A 63 -4.41 16.08 20.77
C GLY A 63 -3.43 14.91 20.57
N ALA A 64 -3.93 13.72 20.37
CA ALA A 64 -3.11 12.52 20.16
C ALA A 64 -3.00 12.10 18.67
N GLY A 65 -3.65 12.82 17.76
CA GLY A 65 -3.60 12.51 16.34
C GLY A 65 -4.25 11.17 15.94
N PHE A 66 -5.22 10.69 16.73
CA PHE A 66 -5.85 9.38 16.50
C PHE A 66 -6.54 9.25 15.15
N ILE A 67 -7.19 10.32 14.69
CA ILE A 67 -7.82 10.36 13.36
C ILE A 67 -7.67 11.79 12.86
N THR A 68 -6.97 11.97 11.76
CA THR A 68 -6.74 13.29 11.15
C THR A 68 -7.71 13.60 10.02
N SER A 69 -8.56 12.64 9.67
CA SER A 69 -9.55 12.76 8.59
C SER A 69 -10.91 12.24 9.07
N ALA A 70 -11.97 12.95 8.67
CA ALA A 70 -13.37 12.63 9.00
C ALA A 70 -13.96 11.50 8.10
N ASP A 71 -13.18 10.88 7.26
CA ASP A 71 -13.62 9.88 6.27
C ASP A 71 -13.71 8.45 6.81
N GLY A 72 -13.76 8.31 8.14
CA GLY A 72 -14.08 7.01 8.75
C GLY A 72 -12.97 5.98 8.69
N GLY A 73 -11.73 6.39 8.54
CA GLY A 73 -10.61 5.47 8.72
C GLY A 73 -9.81 5.15 7.46
N ASN A 74 -9.76 6.07 6.52
CA ASN A 74 -8.67 6.05 5.56
C ASN A 74 -7.38 6.43 6.30
N ALA A 75 -6.70 5.45 6.87
CA ALA A 75 -5.37 5.65 7.39
C ALA A 75 -4.48 6.01 6.19
N ALA A 76 -4.17 7.30 6.03
CA ALA A 76 -3.24 7.76 5.01
C ALA A 76 -1.88 7.05 5.16
N THR A 77 -1.59 6.58 6.37
CA THR A 77 -0.43 5.74 6.65
C THR A 77 -0.80 4.65 7.67
N LEU A 78 -0.45 3.42 7.41
CA LEU A 78 -0.44 2.32 8.36
C LEU A 78 1.01 2.01 8.68
N ASP A 79 1.41 2.15 9.97
CA ASP A 79 2.80 1.95 10.42
C ASP A 79 3.84 2.76 9.63
N SER A 80 3.53 4.03 9.33
CA SER A 80 4.35 4.92 8.49
C SER A 80 4.43 4.51 7.01
N LEU A 81 3.62 3.56 6.57
CA LEU A 81 3.48 3.19 5.17
C LEU A 81 2.27 3.90 4.56
N ASP A 82 2.44 4.50 3.40
CA ASP A 82 1.34 5.07 2.61
C ASP A 82 0.38 3.97 2.15
N SER A 83 -0.91 4.29 2.02
CA SER A 83 -1.92 3.36 1.51
C SER A 83 -1.59 2.81 0.13
N THR A 84 -0.78 3.53 -0.65
CA THR A 84 -0.27 3.08 -1.95
C THR A 84 0.76 1.95 -1.84
N ALA A 85 1.30 1.72 -0.63
CA ALA A 85 2.22 0.60 -0.38
C ALA A 85 1.50 -0.73 -0.15
N PHE A 86 0.17 -0.72 -0.03
CA PHE A 86 -0.64 -1.93 0.18
C PHE A 86 -1.38 -2.33 -1.08
N LEU A 87 -1.38 -3.62 -1.38
CA LEU A 87 -2.20 -4.17 -2.46
C LEU A 87 -3.68 -4.13 -2.05
N ARG A 88 -4.50 -3.55 -2.92
CA ARG A 88 -5.95 -3.43 -2.72
C ARG A 88 -6.69 -4.59 -3.37
N SER A 89 -7.75 -5.06 -2.73
CA SER A 89 -8.57 -6.15 -3.26
C SER A 89 -9.60 -5.71 -4.31
N ASN A 90 -9.83 -4.41 -4.47
CA ASN A 90 -10.92 -3.84 -5.27
C ASN A 90 -10.46 -2.90 -6.39
N ALA A 91 -9.17 -2.84 -6.67
CA ALA A 91 -8.60 -2.01 -7.72
C ALA A 91 -7.32 -2.64 -8.27
N ASP A 92 -6.95 -2.23 -9.48
CA ASP A 92 -5.66 -2.60 -10.06
C ASP A 92 -4.55 -1.84 -9.33
N ASP A 93 -3.62 -2.58 -8.74
CA ASP A 93 -2.46 -2.02 -8.10
C ASP A 93 -1.23 -2.25 -8.98
N SER A 94 -0.46 -1.19 -9.21
CA SER A 94 0.80 -1.25 -9.93
C SER A 94 1.96 -0.97 -8.98
N GLY A 95 2.91 -1.89 -8.91
CA GLY A 95 4.17 -1.73 -8.18
C GLY A 95 5.33 -1.60 -9.16
N SER A 96 6.20 -0.62 -8.98
CA SER A 96 7.44 -0.50 -9.76
C SER A 96 8.59 -1.34 -9.19
N GLY A 97 8.40 -1.92 -8.00
CA GLY A 97 9.37 -2.74 -7.31
C GLY A 97 9.12 -4.24 -7.45
N LEU A 98 10.11 -5.04 -7.06
CA LEU A 98 9.98 -6.48 -6.97
C LEU A 98 9.13 -6.86 -5.76
N LEU A 99 8.00 -7.56 -5.98
CA LEU A 99 7.26 -8.22 -4.91
C LEU A 99 7.94 -9.54 -4.58
N SER A 100 8.58 -9.63 -3.41
CA SER A 100 9.20 -10.85 -2.91
C SER A 100 8.32 -11.50 -1.85
N LEU A 101 7.86 -12.71 -2.10
CA LEU A 101 7.05 -13.51 -1.19
C LEU A 101 7.80 -14.79 -0.83
N SER A 102 8.20 -14.92 0.42
CA SER A 102 9.03 -16.04 0.90
C SER A 102 8.31 -17.40 0.89
N SER A 103 6.98 -17.39 0.93
CA SER A 103 6.15 -18.61 0.97
C SER A 103 5.45 -18.92 -0.36
N GLY A 104 5.79 -18.21 -1.43
CA GLY A 104 5.20 -18.40 -2.76
C GLY A 104 3.91 -17.60 -2.97
N VAL A 105 3.39 -17.68 -4.18
CA VAL A 105 2.14 -17.04 -4.64
C VAL A 105 1.22 -18.12 -5.20
N ALA A 106 0.00 -18.18 -4.69
CA ALA A 106 -1.07 -18.97 -5.29
C ALA A 106 -1.97 -18.06 -6.14
N PHE A 107 -2.14 -18.41 -7.40
CA PHE A 107 -3.08 -17.74 -8.30
C PHE A 107 -4.42 -18.50 -8.30
N GLY A 108 -5.54 -17.77 -8.24
CA GLY A 108 -6.87 -18.34 -8.43
C GLY A 108 -7.06 -18.87 -9.86
N ALA A 109 -8.14 -19.62 -10.09
CA ALA A 109 -8.40 -20.29 -11.38
C ALA A 109 -8.43 -19.34 -12.60
N ASP A 110 -8.86 -18.09 -12.39
CA ASP A 110 -8.97 -17.08 -13.44
C ASP A 110 -7.80 -16.10 -13.50
N ALA A 111 -6.78 -16.28 -12.65
CA ALA A 111 -5.63 -15.39 -12.59
C ALA A 111 -4.70 -15.63 -13.79
N LYS A 112 -4.24 -14.54 -14.38
CA LYS A 112 -3.30 -14.56 -15.51
C LYS A 112 -1.97 -13.94 -15.08
N CYS A 113 -0.89 -14.64 -15.37
CA CYS A 113 0.45 -14.08 -15.29
C CYS A 113 0.89 -13.72 -16.73
N THR A 114 0.97 -12.44 -17.03
CA THR A 114 1.42 -11.97 -18.35
C THR A 114 2.76 -11.26 -18.20
N ALA A 115 3.69 -11.53 -19.11
CA ALA A 115 4.94 -10.82 -19.21
C ALA A 115 4.98 -10.05 -20.54
N ALA A 116 5.47 -8.82 -20.50
CA ALA A 116 5.68 -8.06 -21.72
C ALA A 116 6.74 -8.71 -22.62
N LEU A 117 6.51 -8.64 -23.93
CA LEU A 117 7.51 -9.05 -24.93
C LEU A 117 8.49 -7.91 -25.16
N SER A 118 9.74 -8.09 -24.77
CA SER A 118 10.80 -7.09 -24.93
C SER A 118 11.42 -7.20 -26.33
N SER A 119 11.41 -6.10 -27.09
CA SER A 119 12.06 -6.04 -28.40
C SER A 119 13.56 -5.86 -28.26
N LEU A 120 14.33 -6.70 -28.94
CA LEU A 120 15.79 -6.63 -28.99
C LEU A 120 16.25 -5.96 -30.28
N THR A 121 17.35 -5.22 -30.19
CA THR A 121 18.02 -4.61 -31.34
C THR A 121 19.48 -5.04 -31.36
N ALA A 122 20.05 -5.15 -32.56
CA ALA A 122 21.49 -5.36 -32.70
C ALA A 122 22.25 -4.05 -32.45
N ASP A 123 23.40 -4.16 -31.80
CA ASP A 123 24.36 -3.06 -31.70
C ASP A 123 25.03 -2.76 -33.08
N GLY A 124 25.84 -1.72 -33.13
CA GLY A 124 26.59 -1.34 -34.33
C GLY A 124 27.59 -2.42 -34.81
N GLY A 125 28.00 -3.34 -33.95
CA GLY A 125 28.89 -4.47 -34.24
C GLY A 125 28.18 -5.76 -34.66
N GLY A 126 26.85 -5.74 -34.73
CA GLY A 126 26.06 -6.92 -35.12
C GLY A 126 25.74 -7.90 -34.00
N THR A 127 25.94 -7.52 -32.74
CA THR A 127 25.59 -8.30 -31.57
C THR A 127 24.20 -7.91 -31.06
N ILE A 128 23.39 -8.92 -30.71
CA ILE A 128 22.11 -8.77 -30.03
C ILE A 128 22.33 -9.18 -28.57
N THR A 129 22.21 -8.26 -27.64
CA THR A 129 22.39 -8.55 -26.22
C THR A 129 21.04 -8.68 -25.51
N VAL A 130 20.74 -9.88 -25.02
CA VAL A 130 19.56 -10.13 -24.20
C VAL A 130 19.85 -9.67 -22.78
N ASN A 131 19.15 -8.64 -22.31
CA ASN A 131 19.17 -8.25 -20.91
C ASN A 131 18.05 -9.01 -20.17
N PHE A 132 18.41 -10.05 -19.44
CA PHE A 132 17.44 -10.91 -18.74
C PHE A 132 16.71 -10.25 -17.58
N THR A 133 17.14 -9.08 -17.12
CA THR A 133 16.38 -8.31 -16.11
C THR A 133 15.33 -7.39 -16.74
N SER A 134 15.31 -7.21 -18.07
CA SER A 134 14.33 -6.38 -18.76
C SER A 134 13.04 -7.12 -19.16
N GLY A 135 13.01 -8.43 -19.00
CA GLY A 135 11.84 -9.27 -19.31
C GLY A 135 12.17 -10.74 -19.36
N ILE A 136 11.13 -11.58 -19.43
CA ILE A 136 11.24 -13.03 -19.57
C ILE A 136 10.98 -13.50 -21.00
N HIS A 137 10.31 -12.69 -21.80
CA HIS A 137 10.11 -12.96 -23.23
C HIS A 137 10.71 -11.85 -24.07
N HIS A 138 11.37 -12.22 -25.15
CA HIS A 138 12.06 -11.31 -26.04
C HIS A 138 11.74 -11.62 -27.49
N SER A 139 11.86 -10.61 -28.36
CA SER A 139 11.72 -10.76 -29.81
C SER A 139 12.81 -10.00 -30.54
N VAL A 140 13.22 -10.53 -31.68
CA VAL A 140 14.16 -9.87 -32.57
C VAL A 140 13.87 -10.23 -34.02
N THR A 141 14.01 -9.26 -34.94
CA THR A 141 14.03 -9.51 -36.37
C THR A 141 15.48 -9.39 -36.88
N LEU A 142 15.95 -10.46 -37.54
CA LEU A 142 17.31 -10.48 -38.07
C LEU A 142 17.37 -9.76 -39.44
N GLY A 143 17.93 -8.54 -39.43
CA GLY A 143 18.19 -7.81 -40.71
C GLY A 143 19.54 -8.12 -41.35
N ALA A 144 20.38 -8.92 -40.68
CA ALA A 144 21.68 -9.42 -41.16
C ALA A 144 22.12 -10.62 -40.32
N ASN A 145 23.26 -11.22 -40.63
CA ASN A 145 23.90 -12.22 -39.77
C ASN A 145 24.29 -11.60 -38.44
N ARG A 146 23.96 -12.24 -37.32
CA ARG A 146 24.09 -11.69 -35.96
C ARG A 146 24.69 -12.70 -34.99
N THR A 147 25.13 -12.19 -33.84
CA THR A 147 25.53 -12.96 -32.67
C THR A 147 24.60 -12.67 -31.51
N LEU A 148 24.01 -13.68 -30.88
CA LEU A 148 23.24 -13.52 -29.67
C LEU A 148 24.17 -13.59 -28.46
N SER A 149 24.17 -12.56 -27.68
CA SER A 149 24.87 -12.42 -26.41
C SER A 149 23.89 -12.18 -25.27
N HIS A 150 24.39 -12.02 -24.07
CA HIS A 150 23.55 -11.83 -22.89
C HIS A 150 24.18 -10.86 -21.88
N SER A 151 23.34 -10.31 -21.01
CA SER A 151 23.76 -9.53 -19.82
C SER A 151 22.84 -9.85 -18.64
N ASN A 152 23.33 -9.51 -17.44
CA ASN A 152 22.56 -9.61 -16.18
C ASN A 152 22.02 -11.01 -15.82
N THR A 153 22.64 -12.08 -16.33
CA THR A 153 22.27 -13.47 -15.99
C THR A 153 22.39 -13.79 -14.50
N ALA A 154 23.33 -13.16 -13.79
CA ALA A 154 23.50 -13.36 -12.36
C ALA A 154 22.25 -12.97 -11.55
N ASN A 155 21.52 -11.94 -11.99
CA ASN A 155 20.30 -11.46 -11.36
C ASN A 155 19.03 -12.16 -11.87
N ALA A 156 19.17 -13.12 -12.78
CA ALA A 156 18.07 -13.82 -13.43
C ALA A 156 18.20 -15.35 -13.35
N VAL A 157 19.05 -15.86 -12.46
CA VAL A 157 19.22 -17.31 -12.25
C VAL A 157 17.89 -17.93 -11.82
N GLY A 158 17.50 -19.03 -12.50
CA GLY A 158 16.20 -19.69 -12.33
C GLY A 158 15.11 -19.18 -13.26
N GLN A 159 15.32 -18.04 -13.95
CA GLN A 159 14.35 -17.51 -14.91
C GLN A 159 14.26 -18.44 -16.12
N SER A 160 13.04 -18.65 -16.58
CA SER A 160 12.73 -19.32 -17.86
C SER A 160 11.92 -18.38 -18.74
N GLY A 161 12.06 -18.54 -20.06
CA GLY A 161 11.34 -17.70 -21.01
C GLY A 161 11.60 -18.10 -22.45
N SER A 162 11.23 -17.24 -23.39
CA SER A 162 11.36 -17.48 -24.82
C SER A 162 11.92 -16.27 -25.55
N ILE A 163 12.73 -16.54 -26.58
CA ILE A 163 13.22 -15.53 -27.53
C ILE A 163 12.65 -15.89 -28.90
N PHE A 164 11.81 -15.02 -29.47
CA PHE A 164 11.28 -15.15 -30.81
C PHE A 164 12.25 -14.50 -31.79
N ILE A 165 12.76 -15.32 -32.73
CA ILE A 165 13.76 -14.92 -33.73
C ILE A 165 13.09 -14.96 -35.08
N THR A 166 12.90 -13.80 -35.70
CA THR A 166 12.21 -13.67 -36.98
C THR A 166 13.21 -13.34 -38.07
N GLN A 167 13.15 -14.04 -39.21
CA GLN A 167 13.85 -13.65 -40.42
C GLN A 167 13.24 -12.35 -40.97
N ASP A 168 14.04 -11.49 -41.60
CA ASP A 168 13.51 -10.37 -42.36
C ASP A 168 12.79 -10.80 -43.64
N GLY A 169 12.26 -9.88 -44.43
CA GLY A 169 11.59 -10.15 -45.69
C GLY A 169 12.50 -10.72 -46.77
N THR A 170 13.82 -10.77 -46.56
CA THR A 170 14.81 -11.41 -47.47
C THR A 170 15.10 -12.85 -47.06
N GLY A 171 15.17 -13.11 -45.74
CA GLY A 171 15.54 -14.41 -45.21
C GLY A 171 17.05 -14.69 -45.31
N GLY A 172 17.42 -15.95 -44.98
CA GLY A 172 18.81 -16.43 -45.08
C GLY A 172 19.76 -15.89 -44.02
N ARG A 173 19.25 -15.20 -42.98
CA ARG A 173 20.07 -14.65 -41.90
C ARG A 173 20.49 -15.76 -40.95
N THR A 174 21.75 -15.69 -40.52
CA THR A 174 22.32 -16.62 -39.53
C THR A 174 22.44 -15.97 -38.16
N LEU A 175 22.32 -16.79 -37.12
CA LEU A 175 22.55 -16.37 -35.74
C LEU A 175 23.57 -17.30 -35.09
N SER A 176 24.68 -16.77 -34.66
CA SER A 176 25.61 -17.45 -33.77
C SER A 176 25.28 -17.16 -32.32
N PHE A 177 25.68 -18.04 -31.42
CA PHE A 177 25.36 -17.92 -29.99
C PHE A 177 26.64 -17.77 -29.19
N ASN A 178 26.59 -16.88 -28.18
CA ASN A 178 27.65 -16.81 -27.19
C ASN A 178 27.81 -18.14 -26.46
N SER A 179 29.00 -18.41 -25.95
CA SER A 179 29.36 -19.67 -25.28
C SER A 179 28.53 -20.01 -24.04
N ALA A 180 27.81 -19.04 -23.46
CA ALA A 180 26.90 -19.29 -22.34
C ALA A 180 25.64 -20.08 -22.76
N TYR A 181 25.18 -19.93 -24.01
CA TYR A 181 24.03 -20.68 -24.53
C TYR A 181 24.42 -22.12 -24.77
N LYS A 182 23.73 -23.05 -24.10
CA LYS A 182 23.98 -24.50 -24.16
C LYS A 182 22.77 -25.21 -24.77
N PHE A 183 22.99 -25.91 -25.83
CA PHE A 183 21.99 -26.68 -26.58
C PHE A 183 22.12 -28.19 -26.34
N VAL A 184 21.06 -28.93 -26.65
CA VAL A 184 21.08 -30.38 -26.61
C VAL A 184 22.17 -30.93 -27.53
N GLY A 185 22.96 -31.85 -27.07
CA GLY A 185 24.08 -32.40 -27.83
C GLY A 185 25.27 -31.46 -27.99
N GLY A 186 25.24 -30.25 -27.39
CA GLY A 186 26.35 -29.29 -27.38
C GLY A 186 26.49 -28.45 -28.66
N THR A 187 25.63 -28.64 -29.66
CA THR A 187 25.68 -27.92 -30.94
C THR A 187 24.43 -27.05 -31.11
N ALA A 188 24.64 -25.75 -31.40
CA ALA A 188 23.56 -24.86 -31.73
C ALA A 188 22.86 -25.28 -33.05
N PRO A 189 21.53 -25.35 -33.10
CA PRO A 189 20.81 -25.65 -34.31
C PRO A 189 20.90 -24.52 -35.34
N THR A 190 20.78 -24.86 -36.61
CA THR A 190 20.66 -23.89 -37.70
C THR A 190 19.23 -23.33 -37.70
N LEU A 191 19.10 -22.01 -37.82
CA LEU A 191 17.79 -21.35 -37.93
C LEU A 191 17.09 -21.64 -39.26
N SER A 192 15.77 -21.48 -39.24
CA SER A 192 14.96 -21.44 -40.47
C SER A 192 15.39 -20.26 -41.35
N THR A 193 15.50 -20.48 -42.64
CA THR A 193 16.07 -19.49 -43.59
C THR A 193 15.01 -18.81 -44.46
N ALA A 194 13.76 -19.28 -44.46
CA ALA A 194 12.71 -18.64 -45.25
C ALA A 194 12.43 -17.21 -44.80
N ALA A 195 12.09 -16.34 -45.73
CA ALA A 195 11.66 -14.97 -45.40
C ALA A 195 10.49 -15.00 -44.43
N ASN A 196 10.56 -14.16 -43.40
CA ASN A 196 9.58 -14.05 -42.31
C ASN A 196 9.38 -15.32 -41.46
N ALA A 197 10.24 -16.35 -41.60
CA ALA A 197 10.21 -17.52 -40.73
C ALA A 197 10.48 -17.09 -39.27
N VAL A 198 9.80 -17.71 -38.32
CA VAL A 198 9.95 -17.45 -36.90
C VAL A 198 10.45 -18.70 -36.19
N ASP A 199 11.58 -18.60 -35.53
CA ASP A 199 12.08 -19.64 -34.65
C ASP A 199 11.89 -19.19 -33.19
N ARG A 200 11.55 -20.13 -32.32
CA ARG A 200 11.40 -19.86 -30.86
C ARG A 200 12.48 -20.59 -30.08
N LEU A 201 13.33 -19.82 -29.42
CA LEU A 201 14.32 -20.33 -28.50
C LEU A 201 13.77 -20.23 -27.08
N ASP A 202 13.50 -21.35 -26.45
CA ASP A 202 13.12 -21.45 -25.05
C ASP A 202 14.37 -21.63 -24.21
N TYR A 203 14.44 -20.94 -23.07
CA TYR A 203 15.62 -20.93 -22.22
C TYR A 203 15.31 -21.11 -20.74
N VAL A 204 16.31 -21.61 -20.00
CA VAL A 204 16.38 -21.56 -18.53
C VAL A 204 17.79 -21.11 -18.15
N ILE A 205 17.89 -20.07 -17.31
CA ILE A 205 19.16 -19.59 -16.78
C ILE A 205 19.56 -20.47 -15.61
N LYS A 206 20.54 -21.36 -15.83
CA LYS A 206 21.03 -22.29 -14.82
C LYS A 206 22.01 -21.64 -13.84
N SER A 207 22.82 -20.72 -14.34
CA SER A 207 23.80 -19.97 -13.54
C SER A 207 24.14 -18.64 -14.19
N SER A 208 24.95 -17.83 -13.58
CA SER A 208 25.42 -16.55 -14.15
C SER A 208 26.15 -16.69 -15.50
N SER A 209 26.57 -17.88 -15.89
CA SER A 209 27.35 -18.15 -17.11
C SER A 209 26.80 -19.30 -17.96
N VAL A 210 25.65 -19.88 -17.60
CA VAL A 210 25.06 -21.04 -18.30
C VAL A 210 23.57 -20.82 -18.52
N ILE A 211 23.16 -20.84 -19.77
CA ILE A 211 21.78 -20.72 -20.25
C ILE A 211 21.47 -22.00 -21.04
N HIS A 212 20.60 -22.85 -20.52
CA HIS A 212 20.15 -24.04 -21.23
C HIS A 212 19.04 -23.66 -22.22
N CYS A 213 19.16 -24.13 -23.45
CA CYS A 213 18.29 -23.73 -24.56
C CYS A 213 17.76 -24.93 -25.34
N VAL A 214 16.52 -24.77 -25.78
CA VAL A 214 15.87 -25.58 -26.81
C VAL A 214 15.29 -24.66 -27.87
N ILE A 215 15.39 -25.02 -29.15
CA ILE A 215 14.84 -24.22 -30.24
C ILE A 215 13.77 -25.01 -30.99
N SER A 216 12.65 -24.35 -31.27
CA SER A 216 11.60 -24.82 -32.15
C SER A 216 11.67 -24.00 -33.42
N LEU A 217 11.83 -24.71 -34.57
CA LEU A 217 12.03 -24.06 -35.86
C LEU A 217 10.69 -23.81 -36.56
N ASP A 218 10.62 -22.72 -37.35
CA ASP A 218 9.51 -22.35 -38.23
C ASP A 218 8.13 -22.45 -37.53
N VAL A 219 8.02 -21.80 -36.39
CA VAL A 219 6.77 -21.74 -35.60
C VAL A 219 5.77 -20.84 -36.34
N LYS A 220 4.66 -21.42 -36.81
CA LYS A 220 3.59 -20.76 -37.60
C LYS A 220 2.28 -20.70 -36.81
#